data_e7b5b412ed3499061acb87c26bfa73fa
#
_entry.id   e7b5b412ed3499061acb87c26bfa73fa
#
_cell.length_a   1.000
_cell.length_b   1.000
_cell.length_c   1.000
_cell.angle_alpha   90.00
_cell.angle_beta   90.00
_cell.angle_gamma   90.00
#
_symmetry.space_group_name_H-M   'P 1'
#
loop_
_entity.id
_entity.type
_entity.pdbx_description
1 polymer ?
#
loop_
_entity_poly.entity_id
_entity_poly.type
_entity_poly.pdbx_seq_one_letter_code
_entity_poly.pdbx_strand_id
1 'polypeptide(L)'
;MNFNEAYKQIKEKYDIRKETLDTANIDTDIMIDEINGLSVGLVQNGDKAVLTDYADLINDFELDTAKVEQICKKYDVSFKNYAIEKTYNSLDDLEQYLNCIEEILETIE
;
A
#
# COMPACT_ATOMS: atom_id res chain seq x y z
N MET A 1 -13.91 -7.47 -4.05
CA MET A 1 -14.52 -6.33 -3.31
C MET A 1 -14.28 -5.05 -4.09
N ASN A 2 -15.29 -4.22 -4.27
CA ASN A 2 -15.12 -2.94 -4.98
C ASN A 2 -14.58 -1.86 -4.05
N PHE A 3 -14.26 -0.68 -4.62
CA PHE A 3 -13.70 0.45 -3.88
C PHE A 3 -14.59 0.90 -2.71
N ASN A 4 -15.89 1.07 -2.94
CA ASN A 4 -16.78 1.57 -1.91
C ASN A 4 -16.90 0.63 -0.71
N GLU A 5 -16.96 -0.68 -0.96
CA GLU A 5 -16.99 -1.69 0.09
C GLU A 5 -15.67 -1.70 0.87
N ALA A 6 -14.55 -1.65 0.15
CA ALA A 6 -13.22 -1.59 0.77
C ALA A 6 -13.06 -0.33 1.62
N TYR A 7 -13.47 0.82 1.09
CA TYR A 7 -13.41 2.10 1.79
C TYR A 7 -14.16 2.05 3.13
N LYS A 8 -15.39 1.53 3.11
CA LYS A 8 -16.20 1.41 4.33
C LYS A 8 -15.56 0.51 5.37
N GLN A 9 -15.01 -0.62 4.93
CA GLN A 9 -14.36 -1.57 5.83
C GLN A 9 -13.09 -1.00 6.45
N ILE A 10 -12.27 -0.34 5.65
CA ILE A 10 -11.02 0.27 6.12
C ILE A 10 -11.31 1.41 7.09
N LYS A 11 -12.33 2.22 6.81
CA LYS A 11 -12.70 3.38 7.62
C LYS A 11 -13.03 3.01 9.06
N GLU A 12 -13.47 1.79 9.31
CA GLU A 12 -13.78 1.33 10.66
C GLU A 12 -12.54 1.18 11.54
N LYS A 13 -11.35 1.02 10.93
CA LYS A 13 -10.12 0.70 11.65
C LYS A 13 -8.97 1.67 11.38
N TYR A 14 -8.98 2.36 10.26
CA TYR A 14 -7.90 3.26 9.82
C TYR A 14 -8.47 4.61 9.44
N ASP A 15 -7.62 5.64 9.49
CA ASP A 15 -7.93 6.94 8.92
C ASP A 15 -7.78 6.85 7.40
N ILE A 16 -8.84 7.13 6.68
CA ILE A 16 -8.87 7.09 5.23
C ILE A 16 -9.65 8.28 4.71
N ARG A 17 -9.14 8.92 3.64
CA ARG A 17 -9.77 10.09 3.01
C ARG A 17 -9.97 9.84 1.53
N LYS A 18 -11.18 10.07 1.05
CA LYS A 18 -11.46 10.06 -0.38
C LYS A 18 -10.79 11.24 -1.06
N GLU A 19 -10.10 10.95 -2.16
CA GLU A 19 -9.55 11.99 -3.05
C GLU A 19 -10.48 12.22 -4.24
N THR A 20 -11.00 11.12 -4.81
CA THR A 20 -11.98 11.14 -5.91
C THR A 20 -13.06 10.08 -5.64
N LEU A 21 -13.96 9.88 -6.61
CA LEU A 21 -15.02 8.85 -6.49
C LEU A 21 -14.46 7.43 -6.39
N ASP A 22 -13.24 7.20 -6.88
CA ASP A 22 -12.64 5.88 -6.96
C ASP A 22 -11.19 5.82 -6.46
N THR A 23 -10.75 6.83 -5.72
CA THR A 23 -9.43 6.84 -5.09
C THR A 23 -9.51 7.40 -3.67
N ALA A 24 -8.67 6.87 -2.79
CA ALA A 24 -8.56 7.33 -1.41
C ALA A 24 -7.14 7.12 -0.90
N ASN A 25 -6.78 7.85 0.16
CA ASN A 25 -5.51 7.68 0.85
C ASN A 25 -5.74 7.16 2.26
N ILE A 26 -5.01 6.12 2.63
CA ILE A 26 -5.03 5.53 3.96
C ILE A 26 -3.83 6.05 4.74
N ASP A 27 -4.08 6.70 5.86
CA ASP A 27 -3.01 7.11 6.78
C ASP A 27 -2.63 5.92 7.65
N THR A 28 -1.35 5.58 7.67
CA THR A 28 -0.86 4.44 8.44
C THR A 28 0.00 4.91 9.61
N ASP A 29 0.29 3.99 10.53
CA ASP A 29 1.21 4.27 11.65
C ASP A 29 2.67 4.08 11.27
N ILE A 30 2.94 3.70 10.03
CA ILE A 30 4.30 3.49 9.55
C ILE A 30 4.97 4.84 9.31
N MET A 31 6.14 5.04 9.90
CA MET A 31 6.91 6.26 9.72
C MET A 31 8.01 6.03 8.69
N ILE A 32 8.11 6.93 7.71
CA ILE A 32 9.17 6.92 6.71
C ILE A 32 10.45 7.53 7.30
N ASP A 33 10.28 8.60 8.07
CA ASP A 33 11.36 9.25 8.82
C ASP A 33 10.80 9.81 10.13
N GLU A 34 11.54 10.65 10.81
CA GLU A 34 11.15 11.20 12.13
C GLU A 34 9.90 12.08 12.08
N ILE A 35 9.54 12.58 10.91
CA ILE A 35 8.48 13.58 10.75
C ILE A 35 7.35 13.07 9.87
N ASN A 36 7.66 12.27 8.85
CA ASN A 36 6.71 11.88 7.80
C ASN A 36 6.17 10.47 8.01
N GLY A 37 4.85 10.35 8.06
CA GLY A 37 4.16 9.07 8.02
C GLY A 37 3.93 8.58 6.60
N LEU A 38 3.68 7.28 6.45
CA LEU A 38 3.37 6.66 5.18
C LEU A 38 1.87 6.68 4.94
N SER A 39 1.46 7.13 3.75
CA SER A 39 0.10 6.96 3.25
C SER A 39 0.09 5.95 2.12
N VAL A 40 -0.95 5.13 2.07
CA VAL A 40 -1.16 4.11 1.04
C VAL A 40 -2.42 4.45 0.26
N GLY A 41 -2.36 4.32 -1.07
CA GLY A 41 -3.51 4.55 -1.92
C GLY A 41 -4.46 3.35 -1.95
N LEU A 42 -5.75 3.62 -2.02
CA LEU A 42 -6.79 2.65 -2.35
C LEU A 42 -7.45 3.14 -3.62
N VAL A 43 -7.41 2.33 -4.68
CA VAL A 43 -7.93 2.72 -5.99
C VAL A 43 -8.86 1.65 -6.54
N GLN A 44 -9.82 2.08 -7.37
CA GLN A 44 -10.66 1.17 -8.14
C GLN A 44 -9.92 0.79 -9.43
N ASN A 45 -9.77 -0.50 -9.68
CA ASN A 45 -9.19 -1.02 -10.91
C ASN A 45 -10.13 -2.09 -11.47
N GLY A 46 -10.89 -1.75 -12.52
CA GLY A 46 -11.95 -2.62 -13.02
C GLY A 46 -13.03 -2.76 -11.96
N ASP A 47 -13.31 -3.99 -11.54
CA ASP A 47 -14.28 -4.30 -10.49
C ASP A 47 -13.65 -4.54 -9.11
N LYS A 48 -12.35 -4.24 -8.97
CA LYS A 48 -11.58 -4.54 -7.76
C LYS A 48 -11.02 -3.29 -7.11
N ALA A 49 -10.86 -3.34 -5.80
CA ALA A 49 -10.12 -2.35 -5.03
C ALA A 49 -8.67 -2.81 -4.90
N VAL A 50 -7.73 -1.90 -5.12
CA VAL A 50 -6.30 -2.20 -5.11
C VAL A 50 -5.57 -1.24 -4.18
N LEU A 51 -4.70 -1.79 -3.32
CA LEU A 51 -3.77 -1.02 -2.50
C LEU A 51 -2.53 -0.72 -3.34
N THR A 52 -2.04 0.51 -3.31
CA THR A 52 -0.90 0.92 -4.11
C THR A 52 -0.07 2.01 -3.42
N ASP A 53 1.24 2.02 -3.69
CA ASP A 53 2.14 3.08 -3.27
C ASP A 53 2.37 4.12 -4.38
N TYR A 54 1.73 3.96 -5.53
CA TYR A 54 1.92 4.80 -6.73
C TYR A 54 3.39 4.83 -7.20
N ALA A 55 4.16 3.79 -6.92
CA ALA A 55 5.61 3.71 -7.20
C ALA A 55 6.45 4.75 -6.43
N ASP A 56 5.87 5.39 -5.42
CA ASP A 56 6.55 6.45 -4.67
C ASP A 56 7.76 5.94 -3.90
N LEU A 57 7.68 4.75 -3.29
CA LEU A 57 8.80 4.23 -2.50
C LEU A 57 10.06 4.00 -3.34
N ILE A 58 9.91 3.42 -4.53
CA ILE A 58 11.05 3.20 -5.42
C ILE A 58 11.61 4.52 -5.93
N ASN A 59 10.73 5.47 -6.26
CA ASN A 59 11.14 6.76 -6.80
C ASN A 59 11.76 7.69 -5.76
N ASP A 60 11.27 7.62 -4.52
CA ASP A 60 11.73 8.51 -3.44
C ASP A 60 12.97 7.98 -2.71
N PHE A 61 13.15 6.65 -2.69
CA PHE A 61 14.26 6.01 -2.00
C PHE A 61 14.99 5.07 -2.97
N GLU A 62 16.20 5.24 -3.27
CA GLU A 62 16.97 4.41 -4.21
C GLU A 62 17.03 2.94 -3.75
N LEU A 63 15.90 2.24 -3.78
CA LEU A 63 15.79 0.87 -3.30
C LEU A 63 16.35 -0.14 -4.30
N ASP A 64 16.92 -1.23 -3.77
CA ASP A 64 17.31 -2.38 -4.57
C ASP A 64 16.06 -3.12 -5.03
N THR A 65 15.73 -3.02 -6.31
CA THR A 65 14.51 -3.61 -6.87
C THR A 65 14.46 -5.14 -6.72
N ALA A 66 15.61 -5.81 -6.74
CA ALA A 66 15.66 -7.26 -6.54
C ALA A 66 15.24 -7.64 -5.12
N LYS A 67 15.67 -6.87 -4.12
CA LYS A 67 15.26 -7.10 -2.73
C LYS A 67 13.78 -6.78 -2.53
N VAL A 68 13.30 -5.70 -3.12
CA VAL A 68 11.88 -5.33 -3.07
C VAL A 68 11.02 -6.44 -3.66
N GLU A 69 11.41 -6.97 -4.81
CA GLU A 69 10.69 -8.07 -5.45
C GLU A 69 10.63 -9.32 -4.56
N GLN A 70 11.75 -9.68 -3.92
CA GLN A 70 11.79 -10.83 -3.01
C GLN A 70 10.86 -10.64 -1.81
N ILE A 71 10.87 -9.45 -1.22
CA ILE A 71 9.99 -9.15 -0.07
C ILE A 71 8.53 -9.19 -0.50
N CYS A 72 8.21 -8.62 -1.65
CA CYS A 72 6.84 -8.64 -2.17
C CYS A 72 6.34 -10.07 -2.39
N LYS A 73 7.16 -10.95 -2.93
CA LYS A 73 6.80 -12.37 -3.10
C LYS A 73 6.51 -13.05 -1.77
N LYS A 74 7.28 -12.74 -0.74
CA LYS A 74 7.11 -13.30 0.60
C LYS A 74 5.73 -12.98 1.18
N TYR A 75 5.19 -11.80 0.88
CA TYR A 75 3.90 -11.33 1.39
C TYR A 75 2.76 -11.46 0.40
N ASP A 76 2.98 -12.10 -0.74
CA ASP A 76 1.98 -12.22 -1.81
C ASP A 76 1.51 -10.85 -2.30
N VAL A 77 2.45 -9.95 -2.48
CA VAL A 77 2.24 -8.58 -2.97
C VAL A 77 2.83 -8.45 -4.35
N SER A 78 2.15 -7.75 -5.24
CA SER A 78 2.60 -7.53 -6.62
C SER A 78 3.61 -6.39 -6.68
N PHE A 79 4.64 -6.56 -7.53
CA PHE A 79 5.59 -5.51 -7.84
C PHE A 79 5.73 -5.40 -9.35
N LYS A 80 5.05 -4.42 -9.95
CA LYS A 80 5.05 -4.17 -11.41
C LYS A 80 5.24 -2.69 -11.67
N ASN A 81 6.06 -2.37 -12.68
CA ASN A 81 6.33 -0.98 -13.08
C ASN A 81 6.74 -0.12 -11.89
N TYR A 82 7.54 -0.71 -10.98
CA TYR A 82 8.00 -0.08 -9.74
C TYR A 82 6.90 0.25 -8.75
N ALA A 83 5.66 -0.18 -8.99
CA ALA A 83 4.56 -0.01 -8.05
C ALA A 83 4.36 -1.27 -7.21
N ILE A 84 4.18 -1.07 -5.91
CA ILE A 84 3.92 -2.13 -4.93
C ILE A 84 2.41 -2.16 -4.71
N GLU A 85 1.76 -3.24 -5.16
CA GLU A 85 0.30 -3.30 -5.20
C GLU A 85 -0.25 -4.62 -4.68
N LYS A 86 -1.44 -4.56 -4.11
CA LYS A 86 -2.16 -5.76 -3.68
C LYS A 86 -3.67 -5.54 -3.83
N THR A 87 -4.36 -6.51 -4.42
CA THR A 87 -5.82 -6.48 -4.44
C THR A 87 -6.36 -6.59 -3.02
N TYR A 88 -7.29 -5.70 -2.68
CA TYR A 88 -7.91 -5.68 -1.37
C TYR A 88 -9.19 -6.50 -1.36
N ASN A 89 -9.28 -7.52 -0.52
CA ASN A 89 -10.50 -8.30 -0.29
C ASN A 89 -10.90 -8.32 1.19
N SER A 90 -9.97 -8.00 2.09
CA SER A 90 -10.22 -7.99 3.53
C SER A 90 -9.17 -7.15 4.24
N LEU A 91 -9.40 -6.87 5.53
CA LEU A 91 -8.41 -6.17 6.36
C LEU A 91 -7.11 -6.96 6.49
N ASP A 92 -7.15 -8.29 6.36
CA ASP A 92 -5.92 -9.10 6.36
C ASP A 92 -5.01 -8.75 5.19
N ASP A 93 -5.58 -8.46 4.02
CA ASP A 93 -4.82 -8.03 2.85
C ASP A 93 -4.09 -6.70 3.12
N LEU A 94 -4.77 -5.77 3.78
CA LEU A 94 -4.16 -4.51 4.16
C LEU A 94 -3.02 -4.73 5.17
N GLU A 95 -3.22 -5.58 6.16
CA GLU A 95 -2.17 -5.91 7.13
C GLU A 95 -0.95 -6.55 6.47
N GLN A 96 -1.17 -7.51 5.57
CA GLN A 96 -0.07 -8.13 4.80
C GLN A 96 0.67 -7.08 3.97
N TYR A 97 -0.07 -6.21 3.32
CA TYR A 97 0.51 -5.14 2.50
C TYR A 97 1.37 -4.20 3.36
N LEU A 98 0.86 -3.78 4.51
CA LEU A 98 1.61 -2.90 5.41
C LEU A 98 2.85 -3.58 5.99
N ASN A 99 2.78 -4.85 6.33
CA ASN A 99 3.94 -5.61 6.79
C ASN A 99 5.00 -5.72 5.70
N CYS A 100 4.59 -5.90 4.45
CA CYS A 100 5.48 -5.90 3.30
C CYS A 100 6.21 -4.56 3.17
N ILE A 101 5.46 -3.46 3.25
CA ILE A 101 6.03 -2.11 3.16
C ILE A 101 7.01 -1.85 4.30
N GLU A 102 6.68 -2.23 5.53
CA GLU A 102 7.58 -2.08 6.68
C GLU A 102 8.90 -2.82 6.47
N GLU A 103 8.85 -4.05 5.99
CA GLU A 103 10.06 -4.83 5.73
C GLU A 103 10.91 -4.18 4.64
N ILE A 104 10.28 -3.66 3.60
CA ILE A 104 10.99 -2.91 2.54
C ILE A 104 11.69 -1.68 3.13
N LEU A 105 11.00 -0.92 3.97
CA LEU A 105 11.57 0.28 4.59
C LEU A 105 12.74 -0.06 5.53
N GLU A 106 12.72 -1.22 6.17
CA GLU A 106 13.82 -1.68 7.02
C GLU A 106 15.12 -1.94 6.22
N THR A 107 15.04 -2.09 4.90
CA THR A 107 16.23 -2.24 4.05
C THR A 107 16.91 -0.91 3.76
N ILE A 108 16.27 0.20 4.08
CA ILE A 108 16.81 1.55 3.89
C ILE A 108 17.70 1.87 5.09
N GLU A 109 18.94 2.18 4.83
CA GLU A 109 19.90 2.55 5.87
C GLU A 109 20.07 4.06 5.98
#